data_dba198dbfc083840d91299b31167a01c
#
_entry.id   dba198dbfc083840d91299b31167a01c
#
_cell.length_a   1.000
_cell.length_b   1.000
_cell.length_c   1.000
_cell.angle_alpha   90.00
_cell.angle_beta   90.00
_cell.angle_gamma   90.00
#
_symmetry.space_group_name_H-M   'P 1'
#
loop_
_entity.id
_entity.type
_entity.pdbx_description
1 polymer ?
#
loop_
_entity_poly.entity_id
_entity_poly.type
_entity_poly.pdbx_seq_one_letter_code
_entity_poly.pdbx_strand_id
1 'polypeptide(L)'
;MSAETPPHSAHPPHENRLARETSPYLLQHKHNPVDWWPWGPAALAEAQRTNRPILLSVGYAACHWCHVMAHESFEDDATARVMNELFVNIKVDREERPDIDHIYMSALHHLGEHGGWPLTMFLTPAGEPVWGGTYFPNTARFGRPSFVDVMREVSRIFRDEPANVDHNRRALMEKLAAVAQPADKVTIGPRELDSAAAAVGRAFDPVNGGFRC
;
A
#
# COMPACT_ATOMS: atom_id res chain seq x y z
N MET A 1 -51.54 2.10 25.02
CA MET A 1 -51.14 1.07 24.06
C MET A 1 -49.78 1.52 23.48
N SER A 2 -48.70 1.05 24.10
CA SER A 2 -47.32 1.38 23.69
C SER A 2 -46.90 0.38 22.63
N ALA A 3 -46.57 0.85 21.43
CA ALA A 3 -46.08 0.03 20.36
C ALA A 3 -44.62 -0.33 20.66
N GLU A 4 -44.36 -1.59 20.95
CA GLU A 4 -43.00 -2.15 21.02
C GLU A 4 -42.42 -2.20 19.61
N THR A 5 -41.32 -1.46 19.39
CA THR A 5 -40.48 -1.58 18.18
C THR A 5 -39.78 -2.95 18.21
N PRO A 6 -39.89 -3.77 17.15
CA PRO A 6 -39.23 -5.06 17.14
C PRO A 6 -37.70 -4.88 17.18
N PRO A 7 -36.97 -5.79 17.86
CA PRO A 7 -35.52 -5.73 17.92
C PRO A 7 -34.94 -5.90 16.53
N HIS A 8 -34.11 -4.95 16.10
CA HIS A 8 -33.26 -5.13 14.93
C HIS A 8 -32.45 -6.42 15.11
N SER A 9 -32.69 -7.38 14.22
CA SER A 9 -31.83 -8.56 14.10
C SER A 9 -30.41 -8.10 13.71
N ALA A 10 -29.58 -7.89 14.70
CA ALA A 10 -28.16 -7.63 14.49
C ALA A 10 -27.54 -8.92 13.92
N HIS A 11 -27.45 -9.01 12.61
CA HIS A 11 -26.50 -9.95 12.02
C HIS A 11 -25.12 -9.64 12.62
N PRO A 12 -24.33 -10.67 12.97
CA PRO A 12 -22.96 -10.41 13.42
C PRO A 12 -22.26 -9.55 12.37
N PRO A 13 -21.52 -8.51 12.78
CA PRO A 13 -20.83 -7.65 11.81
C PRO A 13 -19.95 -8.52 10.92
N HIS A 14 -19.92 -8.20 9.62
CA HIS A 14 -19.01 -8.86 8.69
C HIS A 14 -17.58 -8.77 9.23
N GLU A 15 -16.89 -9.91 9.29
CA GLU A 15 -15.49 -9.96 9.67
C GLU A 15 -14.67 -10.58 8.54
N ASN A 16 -13.68 -9.84 8.05
CA ASN A 16 -12.68 -10.34 7.12
C ASN A 16 -11.51 -11.00 7.88
N ARG A 17 -10.49 -11.44 7.15
CA ARG A 17 -9.36 -12.21 7.73
C ARG A 17 -8.52 -11.42 8.73
N LEU A 18 -8.56 -10.08 8.69
CA LEU A 18 -7.81 -9.22 9.62
C LEU A 18 -8.30 -9.35 11.07
N ALA A 19 -9.49 -9.89 11.30
CA ALA A 19 -9.99 -10.15 12.66
C ALA A 19 -9.11 -11.11 13.48
N ARG A 20 -8.21 -11.85 12.83
CA ARG A 20 -7.28 -12.79 13.47
C ARG A 20 -5.89 -12.22 13.71
N GLU A 21 -5.65 -10.98 13.29
CA GLU A 21 -4.38 -10.31 13.43
C GLU A 21 -4.23 -9.65 14.81
N THR A 22 -3.00 -9.28 15.17
CA THR A 22 -2.68 -8.63 16.44
C THR A 22 -2.42 -7.13 16.29
N SER A 23 -2.11 -6.66 15.09
CA SER A 23 -1.90 -5.25 14.78
C SER A 23 -3.15 -4.41 15.07
N PRO A 24 -3.07 -3.37 15.90
CA PRO A 24 -4.18 -2.44 16.11
C PRO A 24 -4.66 -1.79 14.81
N TYR A 25 -3.76 -1.51 13.88
CA TYR A 25 -4.09 -0.95 12.57
C TYR A 25 -4.88 -1.94 11.71
N LEU A 26 -4.46 -3.19 11.62
CA LEU A 26 -5.18 -4.21 10.85
C LEU A 26 -6.56 -4.48 11.46
N LEU A 27 -6.65 -4.53 12.79
CA LEU A 27 -7.92 -4.72 13.50
C LEU A 27 -8.95 -3.59 13.25
N GLN A 28 -8.52 -2.36 12.98
CA GLN A 28 -9.40 -1.26 12.58
C GLN A 28 -10.15 -1.55 11.27
N HIS A 29 -9.58 -2.40 10.41
CA HIS A 29 -10.14 -2.76 9.11
C HIS A 29 -10.87 -4.10 9.07
N LYS A 30 -11.00 -4.80 10.18
CA LYS A 30 -11.60 -6.16 10.24
C LYS A 30 -13.07 -6.20 9.84
N HIS A 31 -13.79 -5.09 10.00
CA HIS A 31 -15.21 -4.98 9.66
C HIS A 31 -15.48 -4.31 8.31
N ASN A 32 -14.43 -3.93 7.58
CA ASN A 32 -14.61 -3.40 6.23
C ASN A 32 -15.28 -4.47 5.34
N PRO A 33 -16.18 -4.08 4.41
CA PRO A 33 -16.74 -4.97 3.39
C PRO A 33 -15.69 -5.46 2.39
N VAL A 34 -14.50 -4.88 2.37
CA VAL A 34 -13.36 -5.39 1.60
C VAL A 34 -12.87 -6.70 2.19
N ASP A 35 -12.69 -7.72 1.33
CA ASP A 35 -12.15 -9.03 1.70
C ASP A 35 -10.62 -8.96 1.89
N TRP A 36 -10.21 -8.27 2.93
CA TRP A 36 -8.82 -8.04 3.26
C TRP A 36 -8.09 -9.32 3.68
N TRP A 37 -6.89 -9.48 3.15
CA TRP A 37 -5.90 -10.45 3.58
C TRP A 37 -4.77 -9.74 4.32
N PRO A 38 -4.20 -10.32 5.40
CA PRO A 38 -2.89 -9.92 5.87
C PRO A 38 -1.82 -10.36 4.86
N TRP A 39 -0.68 -9.68 4.85
CA TRP A 39 0.45 -10.08 4.01
C TRP A 39 0.98 -11.46 4.45
N GLY A 40 1.04 -12.39 3.53
CA GLY A 40 1.57 -13.73 3.81
C GLY A 40 1.39 -14.71 2.66
N PRO A 41 1.93 -15.92 2.83
CA PRO A 41 1.89 -16.96 1.77
C PRO A 41 0.47 -17.30 1.30
N ALA A 42 -0.51 -17.27 2.19
CA ALA A 42 -1.90 -17.58 1.86
C ALA A 42 -2.52 -16.56 0.89
N ALA A 43 -2.25 -15.26 1.08
CA ALA A 43 -2.71 -14.20 0.20
C ALA A 43 -2.07 -14.31 -1.19
N LEU A 44 -0.75 -14.57 -1.26
CA LEU A 44 -0.03 -14.77 -2.51
C LEU A 44 -0.50 -16.03 -3.25
N ALA A 45 -0.71 -17.12 -2.52
CA ALA A 45 -1.26 -18.36 -3.11
C ALA A 45 -2.67 -18.14 -3.68
N GLU A 46 -3.52 -17.36 -3.01
CA GLU A 46 -4.85 -17.02 -3.53
C GLU A 46 -4.76 -16.17 -4.81
N ALA A 47 -3.88 -15.19 -4.85
CA ALA A 47 -3.66 -14.37 -6.04
C ALA A 47 -3.19 -15.22 -7.23
N GLN A 48 -2.25 -16.12 -7.01
CA GLN A 48 -1.75 -17.05 -8.03
C GLN A 48 -2.82 -18.03 -8.47
N ARG A 49 -3.56 -18.63 -7.54
CA ARG A 49 -4.64 -19.60 -7.82
C ARG A 49 -5.75 -18.99 -8.67
N THR A 50 -6.10 -17.74 -8.40
CA THR A 50 -7.18 -17.02 -9.10
C THR A 50 -6.68 -16.21 -10.30
N ASN A 51 -5.36 -16.14 -10.49
CA ASN A 51 -4.68 -15.29 -11.48
C ASN A 51 -5.17 -13.83 -11.43
N ARG A 52 -5.44 -13.33 -10.22
CA ARG A 52 -5.86 -11.93 -10.00
C ARG A 52 -4.68 -11.10 -9.54
N PRO A 53 -4.54 -9.85 -10.03
CA PRO A 53 -3.57 -8.91 -9.50
C PRO A 53 -3.85 -8.62 -8.02
N ILE A 54 -2.82 -8.19 -7.31
CA ILE A 54 -2.91 -7.80 -5.91
C ILE A 54 -3.08 -6.28 -5.82
N LEU A 55 -4.03 -5.85 -4.98
CA LEU A 55 -4.10 -4.48 -4.48
C LEU A 55 -3.51 -4.48 -3.08
N LEU A 56 -2.32 -3.90 -2.93
CA LEU A 56 -1.62 -3.75 -1.66
C LEU A 56 -1.88 -2.37 -1.08
N SER A 57 -2.37 -2.32 0.15
CA SER A 57 -2.56 -1.08 0.91
C SER A 57 -1.72 -1.11 2.19
N VAL A 58 -0.75 -0.20 2.29
CA VAL A 58 0.13 -0.07 3.46
C VAL A 58 -0.17 1.23 4.20
N GLY A 59 -0.20 1.16 5.52
CA GLY A 59 -0.42 2.31 6.38
C GLY A 59 -0.03 2.03 7.82
N TYR A 60 -0.54 2.82 8.76
CA TYR A 60 -0.30 2.68 10.21
C TYR A 60 -1.42 3.33 11.02
N ALA A 61 -1.51 3.01 12.30
CA ALA A 61 -2.65 3.38 13.14
C ALA A 61 -2.88 4.89 13.28
N ALA A 62 -1.83 5.72 13.32
CA ALA A 62 -1.94 7.17 13.45
C ALA A 62 -1.97 7.93 12.10
N CYS A 63 -2.10 7.22 10.98
CA CYS A 63 -2.05 7.80 9.65
C CYS A 63 -3.38 8.50 9.29
N HIS A 64 -3.40 9.84 9.29
CA HIS A 64 -4.60 10.62 8.97
C HIS A 64 -5.20 10.27 7.60
N TRP A 65 -4.41 10.30 6.53
CA TRP A 65 -4.90 10.02 5.18
C TRP A 65 -5.30 8.55 4.96
N CYS A 66 -4.76 7.61 5.78
CA CYS A 66 -5.21 6.23 5.77
C CYS A 66 -6.64 6.13 6.30
N HIS A 67 -6.97 6.88 7.36
CA HIS A 67 -8.34 6.96 7.88
C HIS A 67 -9.30 7.61 6.89
N VAL A 68 -8.87 8.71 6.24
CA VAL A 68 -9.69 9.34 5.19
C VAL A 68 -10.00 8.33 4.07
N MET A 69 -9.01 7.60 3.57
CA MET A 69 -9.22 6.61 2.51
C MET A 69 -10.08 5.43 2.98
N ALA A 70 -9.97 5.04 4.25
CA ALA A 70 -10.82 4.00 4.84
C ALA A 70 -12.30 4.41 4.80
N HIS A 71 -12.63 5.58 5.32
CA HIS A 71 -14.01 6.08 5.35
C HIS A 71 -14.58 6.36 3.96
N GLU A 72 -13.77 6.87 3.05
CA GLU A 72 -14.21 7.21 1.69
C GLU A 72 -14.36 5.98 0.77
N SER A 73 -13.57 4.92 0.99
CA SER A 73 -13.46 3.82 0.02
C SER A 73 -13.57 2.43 0.64
N PHE A 74 -12.90 2.15 1.76
CA PHE A 74 -12.84 0.78 2.29
C PHE A 74 -14.07 0.37 3.08
N GLU A 75 -14.85 1.35 3.57
CA GLU A 75 -16.11 1.16 4.28
C GLU A 75 -17.33 1.24 3.34
N ASP A 76 -17.11 1.66 2.07
CA ASP A 76 -18.16 1.74 1.07
C ASP A 76 -18.38 0.40 0.36
N ASP A 77 -19.59 -0.14 0.45
CA ASP A 77 -19.95 -1.44 -0.14
C ASP A 77 -19.80 -1.49 -1.67
N ALA A 78 -20.01 -0.37 -2.36
CA ALA A 78 -19.91 -0.33 -3.81
C ALA A 78 -18.44 -0.40 -4.25
N THR A 79 -17.57 0.34 -3.59
CA THR A 79 -16.12 0.32 -3.80
C THR A 79 -15.54 -1.04 -3.40
N ALA A 80 -15.94 -1.59 -2.26
CA ALA A 80 -15.50 -2.89 -1.79
C ALA A 80 -15.86 -4.02 -2.76
N ARG A 81 -17.03 -3.99 -3.39
CA ARG A 81 -17.40 -4.96 -4.44
C ARG A 81 -16.44 -4.93 -5.61
N VAL A 82 -16.05 -3.74 -6.09
CA VAL A 82 -15.07 -3.60 -7.17
C VAL A 82 -13.71 -4.13 -6.75
N MET A 83 -13.26 -3.79 -5.54
CA MET A 83 -12.00 -4.30 -4.97
C MET A 83 -11.99 -5.83 -4.92
N ASN A 84 -13.05 -6.42 -4.37
CA ASN A 84 -13.15 -7.87 -4.16
C ASN A 84 -13.29 -8.65 -5.48
N GLU A 85 -13.93 -8.04 -6.49
CA GLU A 85 -14.07 -8.65 -7.82
C GLU A 85 -12.74 -8.65 -8.57
N LEU A 86 -12.03 -7.53 -8.57
CA LEU A 86 -10.89 -7.31 -9.46
C LEU A 86 -9.54 -7.73 -8.87
N PHE A 87 -9.40 -7.74 -7.53
CA PHE A 87 -8.10 -7.92 -6.87
C PHE A 87 -8.16 -8.93 -5.72
N VAL A 88 -6.99 -9.44 -5.37
CA VAL A 88 -6.73 -9.94 -4.02
C VAL A 88 -6.23 -8.76 -3.19
N ASN A 89 -7.02 -8.35 -2.19
CA ASN A 89 -6.76 -7.14 -1.42
C ASN A 89 -5.91 -7.48 -0.20
N ILE A 90 -4.70 -6.93 -0.13
CA ILE A 90 -3.76 -7.16 0.97
C ILE A 90 -3.58 -5.87 1.78
N LYS A 91 -3.71 -5.98 3.10
CA LYS A 91 -3.46 -4.87 4.02
C LYS A 91 -2.20 -5.13 4.83
N VAL A 92 -1.38 -4.09 5.00
CA VAL A 92 -0.10 -4.15 5.72
C VAL A 92 -0.02 -3.01 6.73
N ASP A 93 0.37 -3.36 7.95
CA ASP A 93 0.84 -2.40 8.93
C ASP A 93 2.34 -2.20 8.77
N ARG A 94 2.76 -0.99 8.41
CA ARG A 94 4.18 -0.66 8.25
C ARG A 94 4.98 -0.74 9.56
N GLU A 95 4.31 -0.61 10.70
CA GLU A 95 4.96 -0.67 12.01
C GLU A 95 5.33 -2.12 12.37
N GLU A 96 4.55 -3.11 11.90
CA GLU A 96 4.87 -4.53 12.03
C GLU A 96 5.73 -5.07 10.88
N ARG A 97 5.53 -4.54 9.66
CA ARG A 97 6.21 -5.00 8.44
C ARG A 97 6.91 -3.84 7.70
N PRO A 98 7.90 -3.19 8.36
CA PRO A 98 8.69 -2.14 7.73
C PRO A 98 9.49 -2.61 6.51
N ASP A 99 9.81 -3.89 6.44
CA ASP A 99 10.46 -4.54 5.30
C ASP A 99 9.59 -4.46 4.02
N ILE A 100 8.30 -4.76 4.14
CA ILE A 100 7.33 -4.69 3.05
C ILE A 100 7.09 -3.23 2.65
N ASP A 101 6.88 -2.35 3.63
CA ASP A 101 6.73 -0.92 3.41
C ASP A 101 7.91 -0.35 2.62
N HIS A 102 9.14 -0.65 3.03
CA HIS A 102 10.36 -0.16 2.39
C HIS A 102 10.48 -0.61 0.91
N ILE A 103 10.21 -1.88 0.64
CA ILE A 103 10.30 -2.43 -0.73
C ILE A 103 9.31 -1.71 -1.66
N TYR A 104 8.04 -1.61 -1.27
CA TYR A 104 7.02 -1.03 -2.15
C TYR A 104 7.04 0.49 -2.18
N MET A 105 7.49 1.15 -1.12
CA MET A 105 7.77 2.59 -1.14
C MET A 105 8.93 2.91 -2.09
N SER A 106 9.97 2.09 -2.10
CA SER A 106 11.07 2.22 -3.06
C SER A 106 10.59 2.01 -4.50
N ALA A 107 9.72 1.04 -4.73
CA ALA A 107 9.10 0.83 -6.04
C ALA A 107 8.29 2.07 -6.48
N LEU A 108 7.51 2.67 -5.58
CA LEU A 108 6.75 3.89 -5.86
C LEU A 108 7.66 5.07 -6.23
N HIS A 109 8.76 5.26 -5.51
CA HIS A 109 9.76 6.30 -5.86
C HIS A 109 10.37 6.07 -7.24
N HIS A 110 10.61 4.81 -7.63
CA HIS A 110 11.12 4.48 -8.96
C HIS A 110 10.10 4.71 -10.10
N LEU A 111 8.82 4.83 -9.78
CA LEU A 111 7.79 5.29 -10.71
C LEU A 111 7.78 6.82 -10.89
N GLY A 112 8.59 7.56 -10.12
CA GLY A 112 8.64 9.03 -10.14
C GLY A 112 7.60 9.69 -9.24
N GLU A 113 6.91 8.91 -8.41
CA GLU A 113 5.89 9.41 -7.49
C GLU A 113 6.51 9.84 -6.15
N HIS A 114 5.91 10.83 -5.52
CA HIS A 114 6.25 11.19 -4.15
C HIS A 114 5.70 10.13 -3.20
N GLY A 115 6.56 9.65 -2.29
CA GLY A 115 6.18 8.69 -1.27
C GLY A 115 5.22 9.27 -0.23
N GLY A 116 4.55 8.38 0.51
CA GLY A 116 3.63 8.75 1.58
C GLY A 116 2.64 7.63 1.89
N TRP A 117 1.86 7.83 2.95
CA TRP A 117 0.81 6.90 3.36
C TRP A 117 -0.55 7.58 3.31
N PRO A 118 -1.61 6.81 2.90
CA PRO A 118 -1.56 5.39 2.53
C PRO A 118 -0.70 5.14 1.29
N LEU A 119 0.08 4.06 1.30
CA LEU A 119 0.74 3.57 0.11
C LEU A 119 -0.18 2.54 -0.56
N THR A 120 -0.51 2.76 -1.82
CA THR A 120 -1.34 1.84 -2.62
C THR A 120 -0.52 1.34 -3.80
N MET A 121 -0.31 0.02 -3.88
CA MET A 121 0.44 -0.60 -4.97
C MET A 121 -0.38 -1.69 -5.65
N PHE A 122 -0.27 -1.77 -6.97
CA PHE A 122 -0.81 -2.86 -7.77
C PHE A 122 0.32 -3.79 -8.18
N LEU A 123 0.15 -5.08 -7.85
CA LEU A 123 1.19 -6.08 -8.01
C LEU A 123 0.70 -7.21 -8.93
N THR A 124 1.65 -7.93 -9.52
CA THR A 124 1.35 -9.21 -10.15
C THR A 124 0.85 -10.22 -9.10
N PRO A 125 0.24 -11.34 -9.51
CA PRO A 125 -0.11 -12.42 -8.58
C PRO A 125 1.08 -13.01 -7.82
N ALA A 126 2.32 -12.78 -8.29
CA ALA A 126 3.56 -13.18 -7.62
C ALA A 126 4.06 -12.13 -6.59
N GLY A 127 3.37 -11.00 -6.45
CA GLY A 127 3.77 -9.92 -5.53
C GLY A 127 4.77 -8.92 -6.12
N GLU A 128 5.07 -8.98 -7.42
CA GLU A 128 5.99 -8.05 -8.06
C GLU A 128 5.29 -6.73 -8.40
N PRO A 129 5.88 -5.54 -8.10
CA PRO A 129 5.22 -4.25 -8.32
C PRO A 129 5.12 -3.91 -9.81
N VAL A 130 4.00 -3.29 -10.18
CA VAL A 130 3.72 -2.84 -11.56
C VAL A 130 3.44 -1.34 -11.60
N TRP A 131 2.62 -0.84 -10.70
CA TRP A 131 2.22 0.56 -10.61
C TRP A 131 1.65 0.87 -9.23
N GLY A 132 1.53 2.16 -8.88
CA GLY A 132 0.95 2.56 -7.61
C GLY A 132 0.85 4.06 -7.44
N GLY A 133 0.47 4.44 -6.24
CA GLY A 133 0.33 5.81 -5.79
C GLY A 133 0.14 5.83 -4.27
N THR A 134 -0.25 6.99 -3.78
CA THR A 134 -0.59 7.14 -2.36
C THR A 134 -2.12 7.13 -2.17
N TYR A 135 -2.70 8.23 -1.80
CA TYR A 135 -4.13 8.39 -1.64
C TYR A 135 -4.85 8.53 -2.99
N PHE A 136 -5.96 7.82 -3.14
CA PHE A 136 -6.91 7.95 -4.25
C PHE A 136 -8.28 8.38 -3.71
N PRO A 137 -8.88 9.46 -4.26
CA PRO A 137 -10.20 9.92 -3.83
C PRO A 137 -11.32 8.97 -4.26
N ASN A 138 -12.40 8.92 -3.52
CA ASN A 138 -13.61 8.14 -3.88
C ASN A 138 -14.34 8.68 -5.12
N THR A 139 -14.22 9.98 -5.38
CA THR A 139 -14.78 10.65 -6.57
C THR A 139 -13.69 11.44 -7.28
N ALA A 140 -13.79 11.56 -8.61
CA ALA A 140 -12.81 12.33 -9.37
C ALA A 140 -12.78 13.80 -8.91
N ARG A 141 -11.61 14.26 -8.42
CA ARG A 141 -11.39 15.63 -7.92
C ARG A 141 -9.94 16.06 -8.03
N PHE A 142 -9.71 17.35 -8.10
CA PHE A 142 -8.37 17.94 -8.20
C PHE A 142 -7.52 17.38 -9.35
N GLY A 143 -8.17 17.04 -10.49
CA GLY A 143 -7.50 16.45 -11.65
C GLY A 143 -7.08 15.00 -11.48
N ARG A 144 -7.49 14.33 -10.40
CA ARG A 144 -7.25 12.91 -10.15
C ARG A 144 -8.50 12.08 -10.43
N PRO A 145 -8.39 10.91 -11.07
CA PRO A 145 -9.51 9.98 -11.24
C PRO A 145 -9.98 9.43 -9.91
N SER A 146 -11.20 8.88 -9.87
CA SER A 146 -11.68 8.18 -8.69
C SER A 146 -10.93 6.87 -8.48
N PHE A 147 -10.90 6.39 -7.22
CA PHE A 147 -10.27 5.11 -6.89
C PHE A 147 -10.87 3.94 -7.69
N VAL A 148 -12.18 3.95 -7.89
CA VAL A 148 -12.89 2.93 -8.69
C VAL A 148 -12.45 2.97 -10.17
N ASP A 149 -12.28 4.17 -10.75
CA ASP A 149 -11.81 4.29 -12.13
C ASP A 149 -10.37 3.80 -12.28
N VAL A 150 -9.50 4.14 -11.32
CA VAL A 150 -8.12 3.63 -11.28
C VAL A 150 -8.11 2.11 -11.22
N MET A 151 -8.88 1.49 -10.32
CA MET A 151 -8.93 0.04 -10.17
C MET A 151 -9.41 -0.66 -11.45
N ARG A 152 -10.44 -0.12 -12.09
CA ARG A 152 -10.96 -0.67 -13.37
C ARG A 152 -9.94 -0.56 -14.49
N GLU A 153 -9.27 0.57 -14.60
CA GLU A 153 -8.24 0.76 -15.63
C GLU A 153 -7.02 -0.14 -15.41
N VAL A 154 -6.54 -0.25 -14.17
CA VAL A 154 -5.45 -1.17 -13.83
C VAL A 154 -5.85 -2.61 -14.15
N SER A 155 -7.04 -3.05 -13.75
CA SER A 155 -7.52 -4.40 -14.07
C SER A 155 -7.64 -4.64 -15.57
N ARG A 156 -8.09 -3.63 -16.34
CA ARG A 156 -8.12 -3.69 -17.80
C ARG A 156 -6.71 -3.90 -18.37
N ILE A 157 -5.74 -3.11 -17.92
CA ILE A 157 -4.35 -3.20 -18.39
C ILE A 157 -3.76 -4.59 -18.08
N PHE A 158 -3.99 -5.11 -16.87
CA PHE A 158 -3.53 -6.46 -16.52
C PHE A 158 -4.10 -7.55 -17.43
N ARG A 159 -5.36 -7.41 -17.86
CA ARG A 159 -6.02 -8.40 -18.72
C ARG A 159 -5.66 -8.21 -20.19
N ASP A 160 -5.70 -6.97 -20.70
CA ASP A 160 -5.68 -6.68 -22.13
C ASP A 160 -4.28 -6.29 -22.64
N GLU A 161 -3.37 -5.89 -21.74
CA GLU A 161 -2.03 -5.38 -22.09
C GLU A 161 -0.92 -6.08 -21.29
N PRO A 162 -0.86 -7.43 -21.27
CA PRO A 162 0.11 -8.15 -20.43
C PRO A 162 1.58 -7.82 -20.74
N ALA A 163 1.89 -7.40 -21.97
CA ALA A 163 3.24 -6.97 -22.34
C ALA A 163 3.66 -5.67 -21.62
N ASN A 164 2.72 -4.71 -21.45
CA ASN A 164 2.96 -3.49 -20.71
C ASN A 164 3.16 -3.76 -19.21
N VAL A 165 2.35 -4.67 -18.66
CA VAL A 165 2.50 -5.12 -17.27
C VAL A 165 3.88 -5.73 -17.04
N ASP A 166 4.32 -6.63 -17.93
CA ASP A 166 5.62 -7.30 -17.83
C ASP A 166 6.78 -6.30 -18.01
N HIS A 167 6.66 -5.33 -18.92
CA HIS A 167 7.66 -4.28 -19.10
C HIS A 167 7.86 -3.46 -17.82
N ASN A 168 6.78 -2.93 -17.24
CA ASN A 168 6.84 -2.14 -16.01
C ASN A 168 7.39 -2.95 -14.83
N ARG A 169 6.89 -4.19 -14.68
CA ARG A 169 7.38 -5.14 -13.69
C ARG A 169 8.89 -5.33 -13.76
N ARG A 170 9.42 -5.66 -14.95
CA ARG A 170 10.87 -5.87 -15.13
C ARG A 170 11.67 -4.62 -14.78
N ALA A 171 11.25 -3.46 -15.28
CA ALA A 171 11.94 -2.21 -15.02
C ALA A 171 12.01 -1.87 -13.52
N LEU A 172 10.93 -2.13 -12.77
CA LEU A 172 10.89 -1.92 -11.32
C LEU A 172 11.74 -2.96 -10.58
N MET A 173 11.64 -4.24 -10.95
CA MET A 173 12.41 -5.32 -10.32
C MET A 173 13.92 -5.13 -10.52
N GLU A 174 14.37 -4.69 -11.69
CA GLU A 174 15.78 -4.37 -11.95
C GLU A 174 16.27 -3.24 -11.03
N LYS A 175 15.49 -2.17 -10.88
CA LYS A 175 15.84 -1.04 -9.99
C LYS A 175 15.88 -1.48 -8.51
N LEU A 176 14.90 -2.26 -8.06
CA LEU A 176 14.87 -2.79 -6.70
C LEU A 176 16.04 -3.73 -6.43
N ALA A 177 16.41 -4.59 -7.38
CA ALA A 177 17.55 -5.49 -7.26
C ALA A 177 18.88 -4.73 -7.17
N ALA A 178 19.02 -3.60 -7.89
CA ALA A 178 20.21 -2.75 -7.80
C ALA A 178 20.40 -2.12 -6.41
N VAL A 179 19.28 -1.76 -5.73
CA VAL A 179 19.32 -1.23 -4.36
C VAL A 179 19.62 -2.33 -3.33
N ALA A 180 19.15 -3.55 -3.59
CA ALA A 180 19.33 -4.69 -2.68
C ALA A 180 20.72 -5.33 -2.74
N GLN A 181 21.58 -4.93 -3.68
CA GLN A 181 22.97 -5.42 -3.73
C GLN A 181 23.73 -4.95 -2.49
N PRO A 182 24.35 -5.85 -1.73
CA PRO A 182 25.20 -5.42 -0.63
C PRO A 182 26.31 -4.52 -1.18
N ALA A 183 26.43 -3.34 -0.60
CA ALA A 183 27.59 -2.49 -0.90
C ALA A 183 28.87 -3.31 -0.65
N ASP A 184 29.85 -3.14 -1.53
CA ASP A 184 31.17 -3.72 -1.31
C ASP A 184 31.63 -3.41 0.11
N LYS A 185 32.30 -4.39 0.75
CA LYS A 185 32.82 -4.20 2.11
C LYS A 185 33.79 -3.01 2.09
N VAL A 186 33.26 -1.85 2.42
CA VAL A 186 34.09 -0.63 2.57
C VAL A 186 34.60 -0.61 4.00
N THR A 187 35.92 -0.50 4.16
CA THR A 187 36.50 -0.25 5.48
C THR A 187 36.26 1.22 5.81
N ILE A 188 35.40 1.46 6.80
CA ILE A 188 35.11 2.81 7.28
C ILE A 188 36.28 3.24 8.17
N GLY A 189 37.00 4.23 7.73
CA GLY A 189 38.10 4.88 8.47
C GLY A 189 37.73 6.32 8.88
N PRO A 190 38.68 7.03 9.55
CA PRO A 190 38.45 8.42 9.96
C PRO A 190 38.07 9.36 8.81
N ARG A 191 38.62 9.16 7.63
CA ARG A 191 38.34 9.99 6.44
C ARG A 191 36.89 9.88 5.97
N GLU A 192 36.32 8.68 5.99
CA GLU A 192 34.93 8.41 5.61
C GLU A 192 33.98 9.04 6.63
N LEU A 193 34.31 8.96 7.92
CA LEU A 193 33.55 9.61 8.99
C LEU A 193 33.59 11.13 8.87
N ASP A 194 34.76 11.73 8.63
CA ASP A 194 34.89 13.17 8.45
C ASP A 194 34.12 13.65 7.21
N SER A 195 34.18 12.88 6.10
CA SER A 195 33.43 13.18 4.88
C SER A 195 31.91 13.13 5.12
N ALA A 196 31.42 12.12 5.84
CA ALA A 196 30.03 11.99 6.20
C ALA A 196 29.57 13.14 7.12
N ALA A 197 30.35 13.47 8.14
CA ALA A 197 30.09 14.58 9.05
C ALA A 197 30.04 15.91 8.30
N ALA A 198 30.95 16.15 7.37
CA ALA A 198 30.95 17.35 6.53
C ALA A 198 29.73 17.40 5.59
N ALA A 199 29.26 16.26 5.07
CA ALA A 199 28.06 16.19 4.25
C ALA A 199 26.80 16.52 5.05
N VAL A 200 26.65 15.98 6.25
CA VAL A 200 25.56 16.29 7.18
C VAL A 200 25.61 17.76 7.61
N GLY A 201 26.82 18.27 7.92
CA GLY A 201 26.99 19.67 8.29
C GLY A 201 26.56 20.67 7.20
N ARG A 202 26.74 20.32 5.92
CA ARG A 202 26.25 21.16 4.79
C ARG A 202 24.72 21.21 4.68
N ALA A 203 24.04 20.18 5.14
CA ALA A 203 22.56 20.11 5.14
C ALA A 203 21.93 20.82 6.37
N PHE A 204 22.75 21.14 7.37
CA PHE A 204 22.29 21.83 8.59
C PHE A 204 21.93 23.30 8.28
N ASP A 205 20.79 23.76 8.81
CA ASP A 205 20.38 25.16 8.77
C ASP A 205 20.89 25.90 10.02
N PRO A 206 21.92 26.78 9.89
CA PRO A 206 22.49 27.45 11.05
C PRO A 206 21.61 28.58 11.61
N VAL A 207 20.58 29.00 10.89
CA VAL A 207 19.70 30.10 11.28
C VAL A 207 18.50 29.60 12.09
N ASN A 208 17.82 28.57 11.56
CA ASN A 208 16.58 28.03 12.15
C ASN A 208 16.79 26.71 12.89
N GLY A 209 17.96 26.10 12.78
CA GLY A 209 18.22 24.74 13.24
C GLY A 209 17.61 23.67 12.35
N GLY A 210 17.98 22.40 12.59
CA GLY A 210 17.51 21.26 11.80
C GLY A 210 18.24 21.08 10.48
N PHE A 211 17.74 20.17 9.66
CA PHE A 211 18.32 19.84 8.34
C PHE A 211 17.35 20.22 7.23
N ARG A 212 17.91 20.71 6.12
CA ARG A 212 17.14 20.99 4.91
C ARG A 212 16.80 19.66 4.22
N CYS A 213 15.49 19.41 4.05
CA CYS A 213 14.97 18.26 3.27
C CYS A 213 14.83 18.62 1.80
#